data_72d2024631480b5bb2287b766a034286
#
_entry.id   72d2024631480b5bb2287b766a034286
#
_cell.length_a   1.000
_cell.length_b   1.000
_cell.length_c   1.000
_cell.angle_alpha   90.00
_cell.angle_beta   90.00
_cell.angle_gamma   90.00
#
_symmetry.space_group_name_H-M   'P 1'
#
loop_
_entity.id
_entity.type
_entity.pdbx_description
1 polymer ?
#
loop_
_entity_poly.entity_id
_entity_poly.type
_entity_poly.pdbx_seq_one_letter_code
_entity_poly.pdbx_strand_id
1 'polypeptide(L)'
;SVSLDLVPGPDNPRNSEGAFLTLPDGEILYAYSRYKGKSCSDEATTDLCLLRSRDDGRTFGEESTILTCEGEDGVNAMSLSMMHMENGDIGLFYLVRTTYTLLRMFLRRSRDGGRTWGERVLCTPQEGFFVVNNDRVIRLSNGRILIPAASHRSGLRGDMEEGSRFFDSRAEDMFFYSEDDGATWKPASGKCSMPYSNCCYSGLQEPGVVE
;
A
#
# COMPACT_ATOMS: atom_id res chain seq x y z
N SER A 1 14.98 24.28 1.32
CA SER A 1 14.55 24.03 2.72
C SER A 1 13.97 22.65 2.84
N VAL A 2 14.14 21.99 3.97
CA VAL A 2 13.51 20.73 4.31
C VAL A 2 12.26 21.05 5.12
N SER A 3 11.09 20.57 4.69
CA SER A 3 9.81 20.81 5.37
C SER A 3 9.51 19.75 6.43
N LEU A 4 10.03 18.53 6.23
CA LEU A 4 9.85 17.41 7.13
C LEU A 4 11.10 16.53 7.09
N ASP A 5 11.57 16.12 8.27
CA ASP A 5 12.63 15.14 8.44
C ASP A 5 12.18 14.11 9.46
N LEU A 6 11.94 12.89 9.00
CA LEU A 6 11.54 11.74 9.81
C LEU A 6 12.80 10.92 10.14
N VAL A 7 13.56 11.41 11.10
CA VAL A 7 14.86 10.80 11.48
C VAL A 7 14.62 9.42 12.11
N PRO A 8 15.25 8.37 11.59
CA PRO A 8 15.23 7.04 12.23
C PRO A 8 15.82 7.05 13.63
N GLY A 9 15.35 6.16 14.48
CA GLY A 9 15.79 6.01 15.86
C GLY A 9 15.97 4.53 16.27
N PRO A 10 16.37 4.28 17.52
CA PRO A 10 16.68 2.92 17.98
C PRO A 10 15.54 1.90 17.84
N ASP A 11 14.29 2.35 17.97
CA ASP A 11 13.07 1.53 17.88
C ASP A 11 12.21 1.88 16.67
N ASN A 12 12.70 2.77 15.81
CA ASN A 12 12.13 3.15 14.52
C ASN A 12 13.26 3.25 13.49
N PRO A 13 13.77 2.14 12.97
CA PRO A 13 14.95 2.13 12.11
C PRO A 13 14.71 2.66 10.71
N ARG A 14 13.44 2.80 10.28
CA ARG A 14 13.08 3.25 8.93
C ARG A 14 11.69 3.91 8.95
N ASN A 15 11.55 5.00 8.21
CA ASN A 15 10.29 5.57 7.77
C ASN A 15 10.25 5.47 6.24
N SER A 16 9.17 4.98 5.67
CA SER A 16 9.15 4.60 4.28
C SER A 16 7.79 4.85 3.64
N GLU A 17 7.84 5.08 2.35
CA GLU A 17 6.73 4.99 1.40
C GLU A 17 5.44 5.63 1.88
N GLY A 18 5.22 6.86 1.49
CA GLY A 18 4.04 7.61 1.88
C GLY A 18 3.23 8.14 0.71
N ALA A 19 2.07 8.66 1.04
CA ALA A 19 1.17 9.35 0.13
C ALA A 19 0.74 10.69 0.71
N PHE A 20 0.52 11.66 -0.15
CA PHE A 20 -0.02 12.97 0.20
C PHE A 20 -1.46 13.11 -0.25
N LEU A 21 -2.25 13.86 0.51
CA LEU A 21 -3.58 14.29 0.10
C LEU A 21 -3.85 15.70 0.62
N THR A 22 -4.25 16.61 -0.25
CA THR A 22 -4.71 17.94 0.15
C THR A 22 -6.22 17.91 0.35
N LEU A 23 -6.68 18.31 1.53
CA LEU A 23 -8.09 18.40 1.87
C LEU A 23 -8.74 19.67 1.27
N PRO A 24 -10.08 19.73 1.16
CA PRO A 24 -10.76 20.90 0.59
C PRO A 24 -10.53 22.22 1.35
N ASP A 25 -10.17 22.16 2.63
CA ASP A 25 -9.82 23.33 3.45
C ASP A 25 -8.33 23.75 3.32
N GLY A 26 -7.56 23.03 2.51
CA GLY A 26 -6.12 23.28 2.28
C GLY A 26 -5.19 22.54 3.24
N GLU A 27 -5.72 21.81 4.25
CA GLU A 27 -4.87 20.96 5.09
C GLU A 27 -4.24 19.84 4.23
N ILE A 28 -2.93 19.62 4.37
CA ILE A 28 -2.21 18.55 3.68
C ILE A 28 -1.98 17.40 4.65
N LEU A 29 -2.41 16.22 4.27
CA LEU A 29 -2.14 14.97 4.96
C LEU A 29 -0.93 14.28 4.33
N TYR A 30 -0.07 13.71 5.15
CA TYR A 30 1.01 12.82 4.75
C TYR A 30 0.92 11.52 5.55
N ALA A 31 0.54 10.44 4.89
CA ALA A 31 0.51 9.12 5.50
C ALA A 31 1.75 8.33 5.08
N TYR A 32 2.35 7.57 6.01
CA TYR A 32 3.58 6.82 5.76
C TYR A 32 3.67 5.57 6.63
N SER A 33 4.58 4.66 6.25
CA SER A 33 4.88 3.45 7.02
C SER A 33 6.03 3.71 7.99
N ARG A 34 5.77 3.51 9.29
CA ARG A 34 6.74 3.63 10.37
C ARG A 34 7.17 2.24 10.83
N TYR A 35 8.41 1.90 10.62
CA TYR A 35 8.98 0.62 11.04
C TYR A 35 9.20 0.57 12.54
N LYS A 36 8.93 -0.58 13.16
CA LYS A 36 9.11 -0.83 14.59
C LYS A 36 10.23 -1.83 14.86
N GLY A 37 10.83 -1.74 16.06
CA GLY A 37 11.90 -2.62 16.46
C GLY A 37 13.23 -2.23 15.83
N LYS A 38 14.04 -3.21 15.42
CA LYS A 38 15.42 -2.97 14.99
C LYS A 38 15.70 -3.34 13.54
N SER A 39 14.75 -3.94 12.85
CA SER A 39 14.88 -4.35 11.46
C SER A 39 14.33 -3.31 10.50
N CYS A 40 15.09 -2.97 9.47
CA CYS A 40 14.66 -2.12 8.35
C CYS A 40 14.26 -2.93 7.11
N SER A 41 14.17 -4.26 7.22
CA SER A 41 13.71 -5.15 6.14
C SER A 41 12.26 -4.86 5.77
N ASP A 42 11.89 -5.01 4.50
CA ASP A 42 10.51 -4.90 4.03
C ASP A 42 9.54 -5.92 4.67
N GLU A 43 10.09 -6.90 5.40
CA GLU A 43 9.32 -7.88 6.16
C GLU A 43 9.12 -7.47 7.63
N ALA A 44 9.75 -6.38 8.07
CA ALA A 44 9.69 -5.95 9.45
C ALA A 44 8.32 -5.33 9.78
N THR A 45 7.97 -5.39 11.06
CA THR A 45 6.73 -4.84 11.59
C THR A 45 6.66 -3.33 11.41
N THR A 46 5.50 -2.85 10.95
CA THR A 46 5.24 -1.43 10.71
C THR A 46 3.90 -1.01 11.28
N ASP A 47 3.76 0.27 11.60
CA ASP A 47 2.48 0.96 11.78
C ASP A 47 2.31 1.98 10.66
N LEU A 48 1.08 2.35 10.36
CA LEU A 48 0.78 3.47 9.48
C LEU A 48 0.55 4.73 10.31
N CYS A 49 1.30 5.76 9.99
CA CYS A 49 1.25 7.04 10.68
C CYS A 49 0.77 8.14 9.72
N LEU A 50 0.19 9.19 10.29
CA LEU A 50 -0.30 10.35 9.58
C LEU A 50 0.26 11.62 10.23
N LEU A 51 0.74 12.50 9.38
CA LEU A 51 1.15 13.86 9.73
C LEU A 51 0.27 14.87 8.99
N ARG A 52 0.17 16.08 9.53
CA ARG A 52 -0.65 17.17 9.01
C ARG A 52 0.15 18.43 8.80
N SER A 53 -0.17 19.17 7.75
CA SER A 53 0.33 20.51 7.50
C SER A 53 -0.84 21.47 7.26
N ARG A 54 -0.77 22.65 7.87
CA ARG A 54 -1.77 23.73 7.71
C ARG A 54 -1.15 25.01 7.16
N ASP A 55 0.06 24.90 6.60
CA ASP A 55 0.86 26.02 6.11
C ASP A 55 1.47 25.74 4.72
N ASP A 56 0.69 25.09 3.85
CA ASP A 56 1.08 24.70 2.50
C ASP A 56 2.32 23.78 2.46
N GLY A 57 2.42 22.85 3.41
CA GLY A 57 3.52 21.88 3.47
C GLY A 57 4.85 22.45 3.98
N ARG A 58 4.86 23.64 4.57
CA ARG A 58 6.10 24.23 5.12
C ARG A 58 6.52 23.55 6.41
N THR A 59 5.55 23.17 7.23
CA THR A 59 5.76 22.36 8.43
C THR A 59 4.75 21.24 8.53
N PHE A 60 5.14 20.15 9.16
CA PHE A 60 4.28 19.02 9.46
C PHE A 60 4.32 18.72 10.95
N GLY A 61 3.17 18.41 11.52
CA GLY A 61 3.03 18.10 12.94
C GLY A 61 1.85 17.18 13.18
N GLU A 62 1.46 17.07 14.46
CA GLU A 62 0.31 16.26 14.89
C GLU A 62 0.42 14.79 14.38
N GLU A 63 1.60 14.16 14.54
CA GLU A 63 1.77 12.76 14.18
C GLU A 63 0.79 11.89 14.98
N SER A 64 0.07 11.03 14.28
CA SER A 64 -0.82 10.05 14.87
C SER A 64 -0.61 8.68 14.22
N THR A 65 -0.65 7.62 15.01
CA THR A 65 -0.75 6.25 14.48
C THR A 65 -2.20 6.02 14.07
N ILE A 66 -2.43 5.79 12.79
CA ILE A 66 -3.76 5.58 12.22
C ILE A 66 -4.15 4.11 12.14
N LEU A 67 -3.17 3.22 11.95
CA LEU A 67 -3.37 1.77 11.92
C LEU A 67 -2.13 1.07 12.48
N THR A 68 -2.33 -0.03 13.18
CA THR A 68 -1.24 -0.94 13.58
C THR A 68 -1.33 -2.21 12.76
N CYS A 69 -0.21 -2.81 12.40
CA CYS A 69 -0.22 -4.07 11.63
C CYS A 69 -0.87 -5.21 12.43
N GLU A 70 -0.76 -5.22 13.76
CA GLU A 70 -1.45 -6.19 14.61
C GLU A 70 -2.98 -5.99 14.57
N GLY A 71 -3.46 -4.74 14.55
CA GLY A 71 -4.87 -4.43 14.38
C GLY A 71 -5.43 -4.81 13.00
N GLU A 72 -4.54 -5.03 12.03
CA GLU A 72 -4.88 -5.49 10.67
C GLU A 72 -4.67 -7.00 10.48
N ASP A 73 -4.42 -7.76 11.55
CA ASP A 73 -4.07 -9.20 11.49
C ASP A 73 -2.86 -9.46 10.59
N GLY A 74 -1.91 -8.54 10.57
CA GLY A 74 -0.74 -8.57 9.71
C GLY A 74 0.58 -8.52 10.47
N VAL A 75 1.66 -8.83 9.79
CA VAL A 75 3.03 -8.68 10.29
C VAL A 75 3.68 -7.40 9.78
N ASN A 76 3.16 -6.86 8.68
CA ASN A 76 3.61 -5.62 8.06
C ASN A 76 2.44 -4.92 7.37
N ALA A 77 2.42 -3.58 7.42
CA ALA A 77 1.50 -2.72 6.68
C ALA A 77 2.29 -1.61 5.98
N MET A 78 2.13 -1.45 4.67
CA MET A 78 2.94 -0.54 3.87
C MET A 78 2.27 -0.09 2.57
N SER A 79 3.00 0.67 1.75
CA SER A 79 2.63 1.05 0.37
C SER A 79 1.28 1.77 0.29
N LEU A 80 1.25 2.96 0.83
CA LEU A 80 0.01 3.74 0.93
C LEU A 80 -0.31 4.50 -0.36
N SER A 81 -1.61 4.62 -0.64
CA SER A 81 -2.16 5.63 -1.54
C SER A 81 -3.35 6.31 -0.88
N MET A 82 -3.54 7.59 -1.14
CA MET A 82 -4.71 8.32 -0.65
C MET A 82 -5.44 9.01 -1.79
N MET A 83 -6.77 9.06 -1.71
CA MET A 83 -7.58 9.82 -2.66
C MET A 83 -8.88 10.33 -2.04
N HIS A 84 -9.46 11.34 -2.66
CA HIS A 84 -10.85 11.73 -2.40
C HIS A 84 -11.82 10.72 -3.02
N MET A 85 -12.74 10.23 -2.20
CA MET A 85 -13.82 9.39 -2.64
C MET A 85 -14.98 10.26 -3.17
N GLU A 86 -15.88 9.69 -3.98
CA GLU A 86 -16.97 10.45 -4.61
C GLU A 86 -17.91 11.14 -3.61
N ASN A 87 -18.10 10.53 -2.44
CA ASN A 87 -18.95 11.10 -1.38
C ASN A 87 -18.21 12.11 -0.47
N GLY A 88 -16.96 12.47 -0.77
CA GLY A 88 -16.14 13.37 0.01
C GLY A 88 -15.33 12.73 1.14
N ASP A 89 -15.48 11.43 1.37
CA ASP A 89 -14.62 10.68 2.30
C ASP A 89 -13.16 10.68 1.80
N ILE A 90 -12.23 10.39 2.69
CA ILE A 90 -10.84 10.07 2.33
C ILE A 90 -10.73 8.55 2.22
N GLY A 91 -10.25 8.05 1.09
CA GLY A 91 -9.82 6.67 0.92
C GLY A 91 -8.34 6.52 1.24
N LEU A 92 -8.01 5.61 2.16
CA LEU A 92 -6.65 5.14 2.44
C LEU A 92 -6.51 3.71 1.94
N PHE A 93 -5.66 3.52 0.96
CA PHE A 93 -5.28 2.22 0.43
C PHE A 93 -3.93 1.82 1.00
N TYR A 94 -3.79 0.57 1.39
CA TYR A 94 -2.55 0.07 2.00
C TYR A 94 -2.44 -1.44 1.84
N LEU A 95 -1.20 -1.92 1.72
CA LEU A 95 -0.90 -3.35 1.71
C LEU A 95 -0.80 -3.88 3.15
N VAL A 96 -1.29 -5.09 3.36
CA VAL A 96 -1.06 -5.87 4.56
C VAL A 96 -0.44 -7.21 4.19
N ARG A 97 0.71 -7.49 4.79
CA ARG A 97 1.34 -8.80 4.74
C ARG A 97 0.86 -9.63 5.92
N THR A 98 0.06 -10.65 5.63
CA THR A 98 -0.46 -11.55 6.66
C THR A 98 0.46 -12.74 6.87
N THR A 99 1.00 -13.30 5.76
CA THR A 99 1.93 -14.42 5.78
C THR A 99 3.04 -14.21 4.75
N TYR A 100 3.97 -15.14 4.66
CA TYR A 100 5.01 -15.14 3.63
C TYR A 100 4.45 -15.16 2.20
N THR A 101 3.30 -15.78 2.00
CA THR A 101 2.68 -15.97 0.68
C THR A 101 1.48 -15.06 0.44
N LEU A 102 1.09 -14.25 1.42
CA LEU A 102 -0.13 -13.49 1.37
C LEU A 102 0.15 -12.00 1.65
N LEU A 103 0.14 -11.21 0.60
CA LEU A 103 0.25 -9.76 0.61
C LEU A 103 -0.91 -9.20 -0.21
N ARG A 104 -1.80 -8.44 0.44
CA ARG A 104 -3.05 -7.95 -0.17
C ARG A 104 -3.31 -6.50 0.15
N MET A 105 -4.01 -5.80 -0.74
CA MET A 105 -4.39 -4.41 -0.56
C MET A 105 -5.79 -4.28 0.04
N PHE A 106 -5.92 -3.33 0.96
CA PHE A 106 -7.15 -2.95 1.63
C PHE A 106 -7.42 -1.45 1.46
N LEU A 107 -8.69 -1.09 1.57
CA LEU A 107 -9.19 0.28 1.62
C LEU A 107 -9.88 0.51 2.97
N ARG A 108 -9.54 1.61 3.65
CA ARG A 108 -10.34 2.19 4.73
C ARG A 108 -10.80 3.59 4.34
N ARG A 109 -11.92 4.02 4.88
CA ARG A 109 -12.47 5.36 4.62
C ARG A 109 -12.51 6.18 5.89
N SER A 110 -12.21 7.46 5.78
CA SER A 110 -12.38 8.45 6.84
C SER A 110 -13.40 9.50 6.42
N ARG A 111 -14.31 9.85 7.33
CA ARG A 111 -15.34 10.88 7.16
C ARG A 111 -15.05 12.17 7.92
N ASP A 112 -13.95 12.18 8.65
CA ASP A 112 -13.59 13.25 9.60
C ASP A 112 -12.19 13.83 9.35
N GLY A 113 -11.78 13.84 8.09
CA GLY A 113 -10.48 14.38 7.70
C GLY A 113 -9.30 13.51 8.13
N GLY A 114 -9.45 12.18 8.18
CA GLY A 114 -8.39 11.24 8.53
C GLY A 114 -8.13 11.11 10.04
N ARG A 115 -9.10 11.46 10.88
CA ARG A 115 -8.99 11.28 12.33
C ARG A 115 -9.42 9.90 12.79
N THR A 116 -10.49 9.39 12.19
CA THR A 116 -10.93 8.00 12.40
C THR A 116 -11.11 7.27 11.08
N TRP A 117 -10.97 5.95 11.11
CA TRP A 117 -11.01 5.09 9.92
C TRP A 117 -12.04 3.98 10.11
N GLY A 118 -12.91 3.83 9.13
CA GLY A 118 -13.97 2.82 9.12
C GLY A 118 -13.45 1.41 8.86
N GLU A 119 -14.37 0.47 8.67
CA GLU A 119 -14.07 -0.93 8.36
C GLU A 119 -13.26 -1.06 7.06
N ARG A 120 -12.38 -2.06 7.03
CA ARG A 120 -11.55 -2.33 5.86
C ARG A 120 -12.31 -3.11 4.78
N VAL A 121 -12.09 -2.74 3.52
CA VAL A 121 -12.55 -3.43 2.33
C VAL A 121 -11.36 -4.08 1.63
N LEU A 122 -11.47 -5.36 1.28
CA LEU A 122 -10.43 -6.07 0.55
C LEU A 122 -10.47 -5.67 -0.93
N CYS A 123 -9.39 -5.05 -1.42
CA CYS A 123 -9.27 -4.57 -2.80
C CYS A 123 -8.70 -5.62 -3.77
N THR A 124 -7.97 -6.60 -3.25
CA THR A 124 -7.40 -7.71 -4.02
C THR A 124 -8.09 -9.03 -3.61
N PRO A 125 -9.27 -9.35 -4.16
CA PRO A 125 -10.12 -10.44 -3.68
C PRO A 125 -9.52 -11.84 -3.87
N GLN A 126 -8.50 -11.96 -4.71
CA GLN A 126 -7.76 -13.21 -4.89
C GLN A 126 -6.72 -13.41 -3.79
N GLU A 127 -6.44 -14.66 -3.46
CA GLU A 127 -5.27 -14.98 -2.64
C GLU A 127 -3.99 -14.87 -3.48
N GLY A 128 -2.93 -14.30 -2.89
CA GLY A 128 -1.67 -14.12 -3.58
C GLY A 128 -0.75 -13.09 -2.94
N PHE A 129 0.38 -12.91 -3.57
CA PHE A 129 1.37 -11.92 -3.19
C PHE A 129 1.36 -10.80 -4.24
N PHE A 130 0.64 -9.72 -3.92
CA PHE A 130 0.42 -8.58 -4.80
C PHE A 130 1.17 -7.36 -4.28
N VAL A 131 2.25 -6.99 -4.95
CA VAL A 131 2.97 -5.76 -4.63
C VAL A 131 2.30 -4.60 -5.37
N VAL A 132 1.88 -3.60 -4.61
CA VAL A 132 1.40 -2.31 -5.11
C VAL A 132 2.29 -1.24 -4.49
N ASN A 133 2.93 -0.42 -5.27
CA ASN A 133 3.78 0.63 -4.75
C ASN A 133 2.95 1.81 -4.23
N ASN A 134 3.58 2.61 -3.41
CA ASN A 134 2.96 3.79 -2.83
C ASN A 134 2.47 4.76 -3.92
N ASP A 135 1.34 5.37 -3.66
CA ASP A 135 0.69 6.39 -4.47
C ASP A 135 0.43 6.00 -5.93
N ARG A 136 0.05 4.71 -6.15
CA ARG A 136 -0.22 4.14 -7.47
C ARG A 136 -1.71 3.90 -7.75
N VAL A 137 -2.56 4.00 -6.73
CA VAL A 137 -4.01 3.87 -6.92
C VAL A 137 -4.54 5.14 -7.58
N ILE A 138 -5.25 5.00 -8.69
CA ILE A 138 -5.82 6.14 -9.42
C ILE A 138 -7.30 5.99 -9.66
N ARG A 139 -7.99 7.11 -9.85
CA ARG A 139 -9.35 7.18 -10.40
C ARG A 139 -9.26 7.63 -11.85
N LEU A 140 -9.85 6.85 -12.74
CA LEU A 140 -9.99 7.19 -14.16
C LEU A 140 -11.12 8.20 -14.38
N SER A 141 -11.10 8.89 -15.51
CA SER A 141 -12.11 9.89 -15.90
C SER A 141 -13.54 9.34 -15.94
N ASN A 142 -13.70 8.03 -16.15
CA ASN A 142 -14.98 7.35 -16.11
C ASN A 142 -15.45 6.95 -14.68
N GLY A 143 -14.74 7.37 -13.63
CA GLY A 143 -15.03 7.09 -12.23
C GLY A 143 -14.46 5.78 -11.68
N ARG A 144 -13.97 4.89 -12.54
CA ARG A 144 -13.36 3.61 -12.11
C ARG A 144 -12.10 3.86 -11.28
N ILE A 145 -11.97 3.20 -10.14
CA ILE A 145 -10.72 3.16 -9.37
C ILE A 145 -9.90 1.98 -9.85
N LEU A 146 -8.61 2.19 -10.09
CA LEU A 146 -7.69 1.19 -10.62
C LEU A 146 -6.49 1.03 -9.70
N ILE A 147 -6.14 -0.23 -9.39
CA ILE A 147 -4.95 -0.63 -8.63
C ILE A 147 -4.04 -1.43 -9.55
N PRO A 148 -2.88 -0.90 -9.96
CA PRO A 148 -1.85 -1.67 -10.64
C PRO A 148 -1.10 -2.51 -9.62
N ALA A 149 -0.87 -3.79 -9.90
CA ALA A 149 -0.23 -4.72 -8.99
C ALA A 149 0.76 -5.64 -9.71
N ALA A 150 1.92 -5.83 -9.12
CA ALA A 150 2.86 -6.86 -9.51
C ALA A 150 2.53 -8.15 -8.76
N SER A 151 2.15 -9.20 -9.48
CA SER A 151 1.80 -10.50 -8.94
C SER A 151 3.02 -11.41 -8.91
N HIS A 152 3.48 -11.75 -7.70
CA HIS A 152 4.59 -12.67 -7.50
C HIS A 152 4.11 -14.07 -7.13
N ARG A 153 4.76 -15.07 -7.68
CA ARG A 153 4.56 -16.45 -7.24
C ARG A 153 5.38 -16.68 -5.97
N SER A 154 4.72 -17.06 -4.92
CA SER A 154 5.35 -17.40 -3.64
C SER A 154 4.70 -18.64 -3.05
N GLY A 155 5.41 -19.39 -2.21
CA GLY A 155 4.84 -20.60 -1.63
C GLY A 155 5.80 -21.34 -0.73
N LEU A 156 5.31 -22.48 -0.25
CA LEU A 156 6.11 -23.50 0.42
C LEU A 156 6.40 -24.62 -0.59
N ARG A 157 7.61 -25.11 -0.64
CA ARG A 157 7.94 -26.30 -1.44
C ARG A 157 7.48 -27.53 -0.67
N GLY A 158 6.47 -28.23 -1.22
CA GLY A 158 5.82 -29.35 -0.56
C GLY A 158 6.65 -30.63 -0.42
N ASP A 159 7.82 -30.69 -1.04
CA ASP A 159 8.74 -31.83 -1.08
C ASP A 159 10.05 -31.61 -0.32
N MET A 160 10.18 -30.44 0.35
CA MET A 160 11.38 -30.08 1.12
C MET A 160 11.05 -29.94 2.60
N GLU A 161 12.06 -30.12 3.46
CA GLU A 161 11.95 -30.01 4.90
C GLU A 161 11.16 -28.77 5.35
N GLU A 162 10.39 -28.90 6.43
CA GLU A 162 9.54 -27.88 7.03
C GLU A 162 10.25 -26.53 7.10
N GLY A 163 9.79 -25.55 6.29
CA GLY A 163 10.39 -24.21 6.23
C GLY A 163 11.04 -23.82 4.90
N SER A 164 11.09 -24.68 3.90
CA SER A 164 11.58 -24.30 2.57
C SER A 164 10.57 -23.38 1.88
N ARG A 165 10.92 -22.11 1.81
CA ARG A 165 10.11 -21.06 1.16
C ARG A 165 10.68 -20.76 -0.20
N PHE A 166 9.83 -20.48 -1.17
CA PHE A 166 10.27 -19.90 -2.43
C PHE A 166 9.54 -18.59 -2.72
N PHE A 167 10.26 -17.67 -3.32
CA PHE A 167 9.73 -16.43 -3.84
C PHE A 167 10.27 -16.27 -5.25
N ASP A 168 9.37 -16.13 -6.21
CA ASP A 168 9.74 -15.84 -7.59
C ASP A 168 9.80 -14.32 -7.75
N SER A 169 10.99 -13.80 -7.93
CA SER A 169 11.21 -12.37 -8.17
C SER A 169 10.62 -11.89 -9.49
N ARG A 170 10.31 -12.83 -10.41
CA ARG A 170 9.64 -12.52 -11.68
C ARG A 170 8.16 -12.25 -11.45
N ALA A 171 7.79 -10.99 -11.46
CA ALA A 171 6.39 -10.61 -11.37
C ALA A 171 5.73 -10.49 -12.76
N GLU A 172 4.42 -10.63 -12.74
CA GLU A 172 3.51 -10.28 -13.83
C GLU A 172 2.64 -9.11 -13.36
N ASP A 173 2.51 -8.08 -14.19
CA ASP A 173 1.63 -6.97 -13.87
C ASP A 173 0.17 -7.33 -14.15
N MET A 174 -0.69 -6.99 -13.22
CA MET A 174 -2.12 -7.14 -13.32
C MET A 174 -2.85 -5.95 -12.66
N PHE A 175 -4.15 -5.88 -12.83
CA PHE A 175 -4.95 -4.78 -12.32
C PHE A 175 -6.15 -5.28 -11.53
N PHE A 176 -6.47 -4.56 -10.45
CA PHE A 176 -7.75 -4.67 -9.78
C PHE A 176 -8.52 -3.37 -9.97
N TYR A 177 -9.83 -3.44 -10.06
CA TYR A 177 -10.66 -2.26 -10.28
C TYR A 177 -11.96 -2.31 -9.49
N SER A 178 -12.47 -1.12 -9.20
CA SER A 178 -13.79 -0.89 -8.63
C SER A 178 -14.60 0.05 -9.53
N GLU A 179 -15.89 -0.24 -9.67
CA GLU A 179 -16.86 0.57 -10.43
C GLU A 179 -17.92 1.21 -9.53
N ASP A 180 -17.80 1.01 -8.22
CA ASP A 180 -18.74 1.43 -7.19
C ASP A 180 -18.01 2.19 -6.06
N ASP A 181 -17.08 3.06 -6.45
CA ASP A 181 -16.30 3.91 -5.56
C ASP A 181 -15.55 3.12 -4.46
N GLY A 182 -15.06 1.91 -4.78
CA GLY A 182 -14.26 1.08 -3.86
C GLY A 182 -15.06 0.16 -2.93
N ALA A 183 -16.38 0.04 -3.11
CA ALA A 183 -17.19 -0.86 -2.31
C ALA A 183 -16.96 -2.33 -2.67
N THR A 184 -16.80 -2.63 -3.97
CA THR A 184 -16.45 -3.97 -4.45
C THR A 184 -15.30 -3.92 -5.46
N TRP A 185 -14.55 -5.02 -5.56
CA TRP A 185 -13.34 -5.10 -6.37
C TRP A 185 -13.30 -6.35 -7.22
N LYS A 186 -12.74 -6.22 -8.42
CA LYS A 186 -12.60 -7.29 -9.40
C LYS A 186 -11.18 -7.28 -10.00
N PRO A 187 -10.60 -8.44 -10.30
CA PRO A 187 -9.39 -8.49 -11.12
C PRO A 187 -9.75 -8.17 -12.58
N ALA A 188 -8.88 -7.44 -13.27
CA ALA A 188 -8.96 -7.32 -14.72
C ALA A 188 -8.58 -8.64 -15.39
N SER A 189 -9.10 -8.87 -16.60
CA SER A 189 -8.83 -10.11 -17.35
C SER A 189 -7.42 -10.15 -17.97
N GLY A 190 -6.81 -9.00 -18.17
CA GLY A 190 -5.49 -8.88 -18.80
C GLY A 190 -4.36 -8.92 -17.77
N LYS A 191 -3.23 -9.52 -18.18
CA LYS A 191 -1.96 -9.47 -17.47
C LYS A 191 -0.87 -9.08 -18.46
N CYS A 192 0.15 -8.39 -17.97
CA CYS A 192 1.37 -8.11 -18.71
C CYS A 192 2.52 -8.92 -18.13
N SER A 193 3.28 -9.60 -18.97
CA SER A 193 4.46 -10.32 -18.54
C SER A 193 5.60 -10.13 -19.55
N MET A 194 6.83 -10.18 -19.06
CA MET A 194 8.00 -10.20 -19.95
C MET A 194 8.29 -11.62 -20.42
N PRO A 195 8.71 -11.81 -21.69
CA PRO A 195 9.22 -13.08 -22.16
C PRO A 195 10.36 -13.58 -21.26
N TYR A 196 10.43 -14.89 -21.08
CA TYR A 196 11.54 -15.48 -20.34
C TYR A 196 12.86 -15.21 -21.09
N SER A 197 13.84 -14.67 -20.37
CA SER A 197 15.20 -14.55 -20.86
C SER A 197 16.20 -14.67 -19.71
N ASN A 198 17.40 -15.09 -20.00
CA ASN A 198 18.48 -15.19 -19.02
C ASN A 198 18.92 -13.83 -18.46
N CYS A 199 18.46 -12.73 -19.05
CA CYS A 199 18.78 -11.37 -18.64
C CYS A 199 17.63 -10.68 -17.89
N CYS A 200 16.48 -11.33 -17.75
CA CYS A 200 15.30 -10.76 -17.09
C CYS A 200 14.92 -11.58 -15.85
N TYR A 201 15.50 -11.22 -14.71
CA TYR A 201 15.29 -11.94 -13.45
C TYR A 201 14.09 -11.43 -12.64
N SER A 202 13.69 -10.17 -12.82
CA SER A 202 12.64 -9.54 -12.00
C SER A 202 11.27 -9.49 -12.69
N GLY A 203 11.18 -9.75 -14.01
CA GLY A 203 9.96 -9.59 -14.77
C GLY A 203 9.51 -8.11 -14.80
N LEU A 204 8.20 -7.90 -14.77
CA LEU A 204 7.60 -6.58 -14.61
C LEU A 204 7.30 -6.34 -13.12
N GLN A 205 7.80 -5.25 -12.60
CA GLN A 205 7.59 -4.85 -11.21
C GLN A 205 7.24 -3.37 -11.14
N GLU A 206 6.59 -2.98 -10.05
CA GLU A 206 6.26 -1.60 -9.73
C GLU A 206 5.39 -0.90 -10.81
N PRO A 207 4.30 -1.53 -11.28
CA PRO A 207 3.47 -0.95 -12.31
C PRO A 207 2.86 0.38 -11.88
N GLY A 208 2.70 1.27 -12.83
CA GLY A 208 1.96 2.52 -12.70
C GLY A 208 1.00 2.68 -13.85
N VAL A 209 0.00 3.55 -13.66
CA VAL A 209 -1.01 3.84 -14.67
C VAL A 209 -1.15 5.35 -14.84
N VAL A 210 -1.27 5.77 -16.07
CA VAL A 210 -1.69 7.13 -16.45
C VAL A 210 -2.84 7.00 -17.42
N GLU A 211 -3.78 7.97 -17.39
CA GLU A 211 -4.87 8.07 -18.33
C GLU A 211 -4.55 9.12 -19.40
#